data_82ed562e665908b365aafdabbe156949
#
_entry.id   82ed562e665908b365aafdabbe156949
#
_cell.length_a   1.000
_cell.length_b   1.000
_cell.length_c   1.000
_cell.angle_alpha   90.00
_cell.angle_beta   90.00
_cell.angle_gamma   90.00
#
_symmetry.space_group_name_H-M   'P 1'
#
loop_
_entity.id
_entity.type
_entity.pdbx_description
1 polymer ?
#
loop_
_entity_poly.entity_id
_entity_poly.type
_entity_poly.pdbx_seq_one_letter_code
_entity_poly.pdbx_strand_id
1 'polypeptide(L)'
;MTKKFDAVVIGAGIIGTSIAFSLSKQGWRVLVVDPLAGAGQGATSSSVAMVRTQYSTMEGSALAWEGFHCWQDWAGFLGLDSDEPISPFHLAGVLTFKTANNGFLKRQLAFSRQLGIPF
;
A
#
# COMPACT_ATOMS: atom_id res chain seq x y z
N MET A 1 9.25 0.72 35.80
CA MET A 1 10.02 1.35 34.71
C MET A 1 9.06 1.94 33.69
N THR A 2 9.14 3.24 33.42
CA THR A 2 8.29 3.91 32.41
C THR A 2 8.83 3.57 31.03
N LYS A 3 8.03 2.88 30.22
CA LYS A 3 8.39 2.65 28.82
C LYS A 3 8.33 3.98 28.05
N LYS A 4 9.43 4.36 27.41
CA LYS A 4 9.49 5.55 26.57
C LYS A 4 9.33 5.15 25.11
N PHE A 5 8.50 5.87 24.35
CA PHE A 5 8.30 5.72 22.92
C PHE A 5 8.75 6.99 22.20
N ASP A 6 9.25 6.83 21.01
CA ASP A 6 9.71 7.93 20.16
C ASP A 6 8.56 8.46 19.29
N ALA A 7 7.57 7.58 18.99
CA ALA A 7 6.35 7.94 18.27
C ALA A 7 5.14 7.15 18.77
N VAL A 8 3.96 7.74 18.62
CA VAL A 8 2.66 7.08 18.83
C VAL A 8 1.88 7.19 17.54
N VAL A 9 1.42 6.04 17.01
CA VAL A 9 0.56 5.96 15.84
C VAL A 9 -0.85 5.60 16.30
N ILE A 10 -1.83 6.44 15.96
CA ILE A 10 -3.23 6.22 16.28
C ILE A 10 -3.92 5.58 15.08
N GLY A 11 -4.42 4.35 15.26
CA GLY A 11 -5.03 3.52 14.22
C GLY A 11 -4.10 2.38 13.79
N ALA A 12 -4.57 1.14 13.91
CA ALA A 12 -3.86 -0.07 13.51
C ALA A 12 -4.42 -0.69 12.20
N GLY A 13 -4.97 0.14 11.31
CA GLY A 13 -5.27 -0.24 9.93
C GLY A 13 -4.01 -0.30 9.07
N ILE A 14 -4.16 -0.60 7.77
CA ILE A 14 -3.02 -0.75 6.84
C ILE A 14 -2.10 0.49 6.82
N ILE A 15 -2.66 1.69 6.90
CA ILE A 15 -1.86 2.93 6.89
C ILE A 15 -1.05 3.05 8.18
N GLY A 16 -1.68 2.90 9.35
CA GLY A 16 -1.00 3.06 10.64
C GLY A 16 0.06 1.98 10.87
N THR A 17 -0.24 0.73 10.52
CA THR A 17 0.75 -0.36 10.62
C THR A 17 1.92 -0.15 9.66
N SER A 18 1.70 0.33 8.44
CA SER A 18 2.78 0.66 7.49
C SER A 18 3.68 1.80 7.99
N ILE A 19 3.09 2.85 8.58
CA ILE A 19 3.85 3.94 9.20
C ILE A 19 4.70 3.41 10.36
N ALA A 20 4.08 2.63 11.27
CA ALA A 20 4.78 2.06 12.41
C ALA A 20 5.91 1.14 11.99
N PHE A 21 5.70 0.30 10.97
CA PHE A 21 6.70 -0.57 10.40
C PHE A 21 7.88 0.24 9.84
N SER A 22 7.61 1.26 9.04
CA SER A 22 8.65 2.10 8.43
C SER A 22 9.49 2.85 9.48
N LEU A 23 8.85 3.37 10.53
CA LEU A 23 9.55 4.02 11.64
C LEU A 23 10.38 3.01 12.44
N SER A 24 9.85 1.82 12.69
CA SER A 24 10.56 0.76 13.41
C SER A 24 11.79 0.28 12.64
N LYS A 25 11.71 0.19 11.31
CA LYS A 25 12.89 -0.10 10.44
C LYS A 25 13.99 0.96 10.57
N GLN A 26 13.65 2.19 10.95
CA GLN A 26 14.59 3.27 11.21
C GLN A 26 15.08 3.30 12.68
N GLY A 27 14.72 2.29 13.47
CA GLY A 27 15.14 2.17 14.87
C GLY A 27 14.30 2.94 15.89
N TRP A 28 13.16 3.51 15.50
CA TRP A 28 12.24 4.20 16.41
C TRP A 28 11.46 3.19 17.24
N ARG A 29 11.24 3.54 18.50
CA ARG A 29 10.33 2.79 19.39
C ARG A 29 8.92 3.34 19.17
N VAL A 30 8.09 2.59 18.48
CA VAL A 30 6.74 3.02 18.08
C VAL A 30 5.69 2.33 18.95
N LEU A 31 4.73 3.08 19.44
CA LEU A 31 3.51 2.56 20.04
C LEU A 31 2.36 2.74 19.04
N VAL A 32 1.68 1.66 18.71
CA VAL A 32 0.43 1.73 17.93
C VAL A 32 -0.74 1.53 18.87
N VAL A 33 -1.74 2.40 18.78
CA VAL A 33 -2.97 2.32 19.57
C VAL A 33 -4.20 2.30 18.65
N ASP A 34 -5.16 1.45 18.96
CA ASP A 34 -6.42 1.31 18.23
C ASP A 34 -7.56 1.00 19.21
N PRO A 35 -8.78 1.51 19.01
CA PRO A 35 -9.92 1.17 19.86
C PRO A 35 -10.43 -0.27 19.65
N LEU A 36 -10.06 -0.92 18.56
CA LEU A 36 -10.47 -2.29 18.24
C LEU A 36 -9.45 -3.30 18.79
N ALA A 37 -9.91 -4.53 19.01
CA ALA A 37 -9.13 -5.58 19.68
C ALA A 37 -7.93 -6.09 18.88
N GLY A 38 -7.89 -5.84 17.55
CA GLY A 38 -6.82 -6.31 16.68
C GLY A 38 -6.53 -5.35 15.53
N ALA A 39 -5.32 -5.46 14.99
CA ALA A 39 -4.93 -4.72 13.81
C ALA A 39 -5.80 -5.09 12.60
N GLY A 40 -6.09 -4.11 11.75
CA GLY A 40 -6.84 -4.31 10.51
C GLY A 40 -8.35 -4.47 10.65
N GLN A 41 -8.90 -4.47 11.85
CA GLN A 41 -10.34 -4.74 12.10
C GLN A 41 -11.30 -3.59 11.71
N GLY A 42 -10.77 -2.45 11.31
CA GLY A 42 -11.57 -1.32 10.80
C GLY A 42 -11.78 -1.40 9.29
N ALA A 43 -11.64 -0.26 8.60
CA ALA A 43 -11.80 -0.15 7.14
C ALA A 43 -10.91 -1.11 6.34
N THR A 44 -9.77 -1.51 6.88
CA THR A 44 -8.84 -2.44 6.23
C THR A 44 -9.47 -3.81 5.99
N SER A 45 -10.19 -4.38 6.97
CA SER A 45 -10.87 -5.69 6.82
C SER A 45 -12.08 -5.63 5.90
N SER A 46 -12.65 -4.44 5.67
CA SER A 46 -13.78 -4.21 4.76
C SER A 46 -13.33 -3.88 3.33
N SER A 47 -12.02 -3.83 3.08
CA SER A 47 -11.46 -3.60 1.75
C SER A 47 -11.51 -4.86 0.90
N VAL A 48 -11.71 -4.69 -0.41
CA VAL A 48 -11.55 -5.77 -1.41
C VAL A 48 -10.08 -6.03 -1.75
N ALA A 49 -9.14 -5.37 -1.10
CA ALA A 49 -7.69 -5.51 -1.26
C ALA A 49 -7.21 -5.36 -2.72
N MET A 50 -7.86 -4.51 -3.51
CA MET A 50 -7.48 -4.28 -4.90
C MET A 50 -6.32 -3.28 -4.97
N VAL A 51 -5.17 -3.72 -5.48
CA VAL A 51 -4.02 -2.87 -5.77
C VAL A 51 -4.09 -2.44 -7.24
N ARG A 52 -4.04 -1.14 -7.49
CA ARG A 52 -4.06 -0.56 -8.84
C ARG A 52 -3.02 0.54 -8.97
N THR A 53 -2.50 0.74 -10.18
CA THR A 53 -1.45 1.72 -10.47
C THR A 53 -1.97 2.97 -11.20
N GLN A 54 -3.25 2.98 -11.56
CA GLN A 54 -3.86 4.05 -12.37
C GLN A 54 -4.71 4.97 -11.49
N TYR A 55 -4.30 6.23 -11.40
CA TYR A 55 -4.98 7.28 -10.65
C TYR A 55 -5.24 8.51 -11.54
N SER A 56 -6.05 9.45 -11.06
CA SER A 56 -6.40 10.67 -11.79
C SER A 56 -5.28 11.70 -11.87
N THR A 57 -4.24 11.56 -11.03
CA THR A 57 -3.07 12.43 -10.99
C THR A 57 -1.80 11.64 -11.29
N MET A 58 -0.78 12.33 -11.76
CA MET A 58 0.55 11.77 -12.02
C MET A 58 1.20 11.27 -10.74
N GLU A 59 1.14 12.08 -9.68
CA GLU A 59 1.72 11.79 -8.37
C GLU A 59 1.06 10.56 -7.73
N GLY A 60 -0.27 10.46 -7.83
CA GLY A 60 -1.02 9.31 -7.34
C GLY A 60 -0.65 8.03 -8.08
N SER A 61 -0.43 8.11 -9.40
CA SER A 61 0.02 6.96 -10.20
C SER A 61 1.46 6.59 -9.88
N ALA A 62 2.35 7.56 -9.67
CA ALA A 62 3.74 7.32 -9.30
C ALA A 62 3.84 6.62 -7.93
N LEU A 63 3.15 7.15 -6.92
CA LEU A 63 3.12 6.53 -5.58
C LEU A 63 2.56 5.11 -5.61
N ALA A 64 1.49 4.89 -6.38
CA ALA A 64 0.89 3.57 -6.52
C ALA A 64 1.81 2.59 -7.26
N TRP A 65 2.60 3.08 -8.22
CA TRP A 65 3.57 2.27 -8.94
C TRP A 65 4.73 1.83 -8.04
N GLU A 66 5.25 2.71 -7.23
CA GLU A 66 6.24 2.36 -6.19
C GLU A 66 5.67 1.32 -5.21
N GLY A 67 4.46 1.54 -4.70
CA GLY A 67 3.79 0.59 -3.81
C GLY A 67 3.53 -0.77 -4.46
N PHE A 68 3.28 -0.82 -5.78
CA PHE A 68 3.10 -2.06 -6.52
C PHE A 68 4.34 -2.95 -6.47
N HIS A 69 5.54 -2.38 -6.58
CA HIS A 69 6.78 -3.14 -6.46
C HIS A 69 6.97 -3.72 -5.05
N CYS A 70 6.57 -3.00 -4.01
CA CYS A 70 6.56 -3.55 -2.65
C CYS A 70 5.64 -4.78 -2.54
N TRP A 71 4.46 -4.74 -3.18
CA TRP A 71 3.54 -5.88 -3.19
C TRP A 71 4.07 -7.08 -3.99
N GLN A 72 4.80 -6.84 -5.08
CA GLN A 72 5.39 -7.91 -5.89
C GLN A 72 6.47 -8.68 -5.12
N ASP A 73 7.22 -8.01 -4.26
CA ASP A 73 8.22 -8.61 -3.37
C ASP A 73 7.87 -8.35 -1.90
N TRP A 74 6.67 -8.79 -1.51
CA TRP A 74 6.11 -8.51 -0.20
C TRP A 74 6.95 -9.08 0.96
N ALA A 75 7.46 -10.30 0.80
CA ALA A 75 8.35 -10.92 1.78
C ALA A 75 9.66 -10.13 1.94
N GLY A 76 10.32 -9.80 0.83
CA GLY A 76 11.53 -8.99 0.84
C GLY A 76 11.31 -7.59 1.40
N PHE A 77 10.19 -6.92 1.07
CA PHE A 77 9.82 -5.64 1.64
C PHE A 77 9.67 -5.69 3.16
N LEU A 78 9.03 -6.73 3.69
CA LEU A 78 8.87 -6.95 5.12
C LEU A 78 10.15 -7.44 5.81
N GLY A 79 11.11 -7.99 5.06
CA GLY A 79 12.32 -8.61 5.61
C GLY A 79 12.03 -9.95 6.28
N LEU A 80 11.11 -10.72 5.73
CA LEU A 80 10.71 -12.05 6.24
C LEU A 80 11.48 -13.16 5.54
N ASP A 81 11.67 -14.26 6.24
CA ASP A 81 12.17 -15.50 5.65
C ASP A 81 11.10 -16.15 4.75
N SER A 82 11.52 -16.99 3.81
CA SER A 82 10.66 -17.58 2.78
C SER A 82 9.51 -18.42 3.31
N ASP A 83 9.61 -18.92 4.55
CA ASP A 83 8.65 -19.85 5.16
C ASP A 83 7.59 -19.15 6.02
N GLU A 84 7.70 -17.81 6.17
CA GLU A 84 6.72 -17.03 6.94
C GLU A 84 5.40 -16.90 6.17
N PRO A 85 4.25 -17.10 6.84
CA PRO A 85 2.95 -16.96 6.19
C PRO A 85 2.65 -15.51 5.87
N ILE A 86 2.56 -15.18 4.59
CA ILE A 86 2.20 -13.84 4.09
C ILE A 86 0.93 -13.87 3.25
N SER A 87 0.27 -12.73 3.14
CA SER A 87 -0.85 -12.58 2.20
C SER A 87 -0.34 -12.71 0.76
N PRO A 88 -0.93 -13.61 -0.05
CA PRO A 88 -0.54 -13.76 -1.43
C PRO A 88 -0.91 -12.50 -2.24
N PHE A 89 -0.02 -12.09 -3.14
CA PHE A 89 -0.29 -11.06 -4.13
C PHE A 89 -0.52 -11.71 -5.50
N HIS A 90 -1.72 -11.54 -6.06
CA HIS A 90 -2.09 -12.10 -7.35
C HIS A 90 -2.06 -11.02 -8.43
N LEU A 91 -1.17 -11.18 -9.41
CA LEU A 91 -1.05 -10.29 -10.55
C LEU A 91 -2.13 -10.65 -11.59
N ALA A 92 -3.33 -10.12 -11.41
CA ALA A 92 -4.47 -10.39 -12.29
C ALA A 92 -4.60 -9.42 -13.47
N GLY A 93 -3.96 -8.25 -13.39
CA GLY A 93 -4.16 -7.16 -14.34
C GLY A 93 -5.49 -6.42 -14.12
N VAL A 94 -5.70 -5.36 -14.90
CA VAL A 94 -6.93 -4.57 -14.88
C VAL A 94 -7.41 -4.31 -16.31
N LEU A 95 -8.65 -4.68 -16.61
CA LEU A 95 -9.29 -4.33 -17.86
C LEU A 95 -10.26 -3.17 -17.64
N THR A 96 -10.01 -2.03 -18.29
CA THR A 96 -10.83 -0.83 -18.16
C THR A 96 -11.61 -0.57 -19.44
N PHE A 97 -12.93 -0.64 -19.35
CA PHE A 97 -13.83 -0.26 -20.44
C PHE A 97 -14.12 1.24 -20.40
N LYS A 98 -14.04 1.90 -21.54
CA LYS A 98 -14.37 3.32 -21.70
C LYS A 98 -15.34 3.52 -22.86
N THR A 99 -16.22 4.48 -22.69
CA THR A 99 -17.16 4.95 -23.73
C THR A 99 -16.53 6.06 -24.58
N ALA A 100 -17.32 6.73 -25.42
CA ALA A 100 -16.85 7.67 -26.43
C ALA A 100 -15.97 8.82 -25.91
N ASN A 101 -16.18 9.30 -24.67
CA ASN A 101 -15.34 10.36 -24.09
C ASN A 101 -14.13 9.79 -23.36
N ASN A 102 -12.98 9.77 -24.03
CA ASN A 102 -11.75 9.12 -23.56
C ASN A 102 -10.69 10.09 -22.99
N GLY A 103 -11.02 11.34 -22.68
CA GLY A 103 -10.05 12.32 -22.20
C GLY A 103 -9.31 11.89 -20.92
N PHE A 104 -10.02 11.27 -19.99
CA PHE A 104 -9.41 10.71 -18.77
C PHE A 104 -8.47 9.54 -19.09
N LEU A 105 -8.89 8.60 -19.93
CA LEU A 105 -8.07 7.46 -20.34
C LEU A 105 -6.78 7.90 -21.03
N LYS A 106 -6.87 8.88 -21.94
CA LYS A 106 -5.69 9.43 -22.62
C LYS A 106 -4.66 9.99 -21.64
N ARG A 107 -5.11 10.70 -20.60
CA ARG A 107 -4.20 11.19 -19.53
C ARG A 107 -3.56 10.05 -18.75
N GLN A 108 -4.34 9.05 -18.36
CA GLN A 108 -3.81 7.89 -17.63
C GLN A 108 -2.75 7.14 -18.45
N LEU A 109 -2.99 6.93 -19.74
CA LEU A 109 -2.00 6.31 -20.64
C LEU A 109 -0.74 7.17 -20.77
N ALA A 110 -0.88 8.51 -20.81
CA ALA A 110 0.28 9.40 -20.82
C ALA A 110 1.10 9.27 -19.52
N PHE A 111 0.45 9.22 -18.36
CA PHE A 111 1.11 8.98 -17.07
C PHE A 111 1.80 7.61 -17.05
N SER A 112 1.12 6.56 -17.50
CA SER A 112 1.70 5.21 -17.56
C SER A 112 2.96 5.17 -18.40
N ARG A 113 2.96 5.83 -19.59
CA ARG A 113 4.16 5.92 -20.44
C ARG A 113 5.32 6.63 -19.77
N GLN A 114 5.05 7.76 -19.09
CA GLN A 114 6.07 8.54 -18.40
C GLN A 114 6.67 7.80 -17.20
N LEU A 115 5.86 6.99 -16.51
CA LEU A 115 6.26 6.23 -15.32
C LEU A 115 6.76 4.82 -15.62
N GLY A 116 6.70 4.38 -16.88
CA GLY A 116 7.06 3.01 -17.24
C GLY A 116 6.07 1.95 -16.77
N ILE A 117 4.82 2.35 -16.46
CA ILE A 117 3.76 1.42 -16.04
C ILE A 117 3.27 0.67 -17.28
N PRO A 118 3.28 -0.68 -17.30
CA PRO A 118 2.75 -1.46 -18.41
C PRO A 118 1.23 -1.26 -18.61
N PHE A 119 0.76 -1.26 -19.86
CA PHE A 119 -0.66 -1.16 -20.20
C PHE A 119 -0.96 -1.79 -21.55
#